data_17e9775bee8579661f06e68d157d98fc
#
_entry.id   17e9775bee8579661f06e68d157d98fc
#
_cell.length_a   1.000
_cell.length_b   1.000
_cell.length_c   1.000
_cell.angle_alpha   90.00
_cell.angle_beta   90.00
_cell.angle_gamma   90.00
#
_symmetry.space_group_name_H-M   'P 1'
#
loop_
_entity.id
_entity.type
_entity.pdbx_description
1 polymer ?
#
loop_
_entity_poly.entity_id
_entity_poly.type
_entity_poly.pdbx_seq_one_letter_code
_entity_poly.pdbx_strand_id
1 'polypeptide(L)'
;MKIKEITLVGIIVAIYVCLCLVMGNFSYGPLQIRIAEVLMILCIFDSRFILPLTLGCFLANLLGLLMGLNYLTLDVIFGSVATFVSGILMYRFRNIKFRNREILSMIIPGIINGIIIGIELALYTSNGVNISLFMTYFVYIFVGEILSTLFLGLLLYKPLQDISLYINEKF
;
A
#
# COMPACT_ATOMS: atom_id res chain seq x y z
N MET A 1 17.77 16.48 -5.51
CA MET A 1 17.72 15.05 -5.91
C MET A 1 18.70 14.81 -7.04
N LYS A 2 19.56 13.81 -6.94
CA LYS A 2 20.43 13.39 -8.05
C LYS A 2 19.58 12.71 -9.14
N ILE A 3 20.01 12.77 -10.41
CA ILE A 3 19.27 12.14 -11.53
C ILE A 3 18.93 10.68 -11.23
N LYS A 4 19.86 9.94 -10.64
CA LYS A 4 19.64 8.53 -10.25
C LYS A 4 18.46 8.35 -9.28
N GLU A 5 18.30 9.23 -8.30
CA GLU A 5 17.20 9.16 -7.32
C GLU A 5 15.85 9.40 -8.01
N ILE A 6 15.78 10.34 -8.95
CA ILE A 6 14.56 10.60 -9.75
C ILE A 6 14.20 9.38 -10.59
N THR A 7 15.19 8.76 -11.22
CA THR A 7 14.99 7.53 -12.01
C THR A 7 14.45 6.39 -11.14
N LEU A 8 15.03 6.20 -9.95
CA LEU A 8 14.57 5.18 -9.01
C LEU A 8 13.11 5.41 -8.59
N VAL A 9 12.76 6.64 -8.23
CA VAL A 9 11.39 7.03 -7.90
C VAL A 9 10.45 6.69 -9.06
N GLY A 10 10.80 7.08 -10.28
CA GLY A 10 9.99 6.81 -11.47
C GLY A 10 9.77 5.32 -11.74
N ILE A 11 10.80 4.48 -11.56
CA ILE A 11 10.69 3.03 -11.74
C ILE A 11 9.75 2.42 -10.70
N ILE A 12 9.90 2.78 -9.42
CA ILE A 12 9.05 2.23 -8.34
C ILE A 12 7.59 2.64 -8.54
N VAL A 13 7.34 3.91 -8.86
CA VAL A 13 6.01 4.42 -9.19
C VAL A 13 5.39 3.64 -10.35
N ALA A 14 6.16 3.45 -11.44
CA ALA A 14 5.67 2.72 -12.61
C ALA A 14 5.32 1.27 -12.30
N ILE A 15 6.17 0.55 -11.55
CA ILE A 15 5.91 -0.84 -11.13
C ILE A 15 4.64 -0.90 -10.28
N TYR A 16 4.50 0.00 -9.29
CA TYR A 16 3.32 0.03 -8.43
C TYR A 16 2.04 0.25 -9.23
N VAL A 17 2.03 1.26 -10.12
CA VAL A 17 0.90 1.57 -10.99
C VAL A 17 0.55 0.39 -11.90
N CYS A 18 1.55 -0.19 -12.57
CA CYS A 18 1.34 -1.33 -13.45
C CYS A 18 0.71 -2.52 -12.70
N LEU A 19 1.20 -2.85 -11.51
CA LEU A 19 0.65 -3.93 -10.69
C LEU A 19 -0.81 -3.66 -10.30
N CYS A 20 -1.15 -2.44 -9.92
CA CYS A 20 -2.53 -2.08 -9.60
C CYS A 20 -3.46 -2.17 -10.81
N LEU A 21 -3.06 -1.64 -11.97
CA LEU A 21 -3.89 -1.60 -13.18
C LEU A 21 -4.07 -2.99 -13.80
N VAL A 22 -3.01 -3.81 -13.83
CA VAL A 22 -3.08 -5.19 -14.35
C VAL A 22 -4.04 -6.04 -13.53
N MET A 23 -4.07 -5.85 -12.21
CA MET A 23 -5.00 -6.56 -11.32
C MET A 23 -6.43 -6.00 -11.38
N GLY A 24 -6.63 -4.80 -11.94
CA GLY A 24 -7.93 -4.20 -12.20
C GLY A 24 -8.92 -4.35 -11.05
N ASN A 25 -10.02 -5.07 -11.29
CA ASN A 25 -11.10 -5.24 -10.31
C ASN A 25 -10.67 -5.85 -8.97
N PHE A 26 -9.59 -6.62 -8.91
CA PHE A 26 -9.06 -7.13 -7.64
C PHE A 26 -8.43 -6.03 -6.81
N SER A 27 -7.73 -5.08 -7.45
CA SER A 27 -7.10 -3.94 -6.77
C SER A 27 -8.11 -2.90 -6.28
N TYR A 28 -9.22 -2.73 -6.99
CA TYR A 28 -10.21 -1.67 -6.71
C TYR A 28 -11.57 -2.21 -6.24
N GLY A 29 -11.70 -3.53 -6.07
CA GLY A 29 -12.91 -4.15 -5.54
C GLY A 29 -13.05 -4.00 -4.02
N PRO A 30 -14.17 -4.46 -3.43
CA PRO A 30 -14.43 -4.33 -1.99
C PRO A 30 -13.38 -4.99 -1.07
N LEU A 31 -12.74 -6.07 -1.53
CA LEU A 31 -11.66 -6.74 -0.81
C LEU A 31 -10.30 -6.03 -0.96
N GLN A 32 -10.16 -5.17 -1.97
CA GLN A 32 -8.93 -4.40 -2.27
C GLN A 32 -7.64 -5.23 -2.16
N ILE A 33 -7.58 -6.39 -2.84
CA ILE A 33 -6.35 -7.19 -2.89
C ILE A 33 -5.38 -6.48 -3.83
N ARG A 34 -4.58 -5.58 -3.28
CA ARG A 34 -3.57 -4.80 -4.02
C ARG A 34 -2.22 -5.50 -3.95
N ILE A 35 -1.88 -6.33 -4.95
CA ILE A 35 -0.55 -6.99 -5.00
C ILE A 35 0.58 -5.95 -4.94
N ALA A 36 0.38 -4.74 -5.47
CA ALA A 36 1.33 -3.64 -5.41
C ALA A 36 1.74 -3.27 -3.96
N GLU A 37 0.86 -3.50 -2.97
CA GLU A 37 1.16 -3.22 -1.55
C GLU A 37 2.28 -4.10 -0.99
N VAL A 38 2.62 -5.22 -1.64
CA VAL A 38 3.83 -5.99 -1.27
C VAL A 38 5.10 -5.14 -1.31
N LEU A 39 5.15 -4.14 -2.19
CA LEU A 39 6.28 -3.22 -2.30
C LEU A 39 6.43 -2.32 -1.06
N MET A 40 5.38 -2.16 -0.23
CA MET A 40 5.47 -1.42 1.03
C MET A 40 6.51 -1.99 1.99
N ILE A 41 6.88 -3.26 1.84
CA ILE A 41 7.97 -3.88 2.60
C ILE A 41 9.29 -3.13 2.42
N LEU A 42 9.53 -2.51 1.27
CA LEU A 42 10.71 -1.68 1.04
C LEU A 42 10.81 -0.54 2.07
N CYS A 43 9.67 -0.02 2.55
CA CYS A 43 9.64 1.01 3.61
C CYS A 43 10.24 0.50 4.94
N ILE A 44 10.19 -0.81 5.22
CA ILE A 44 10.82 -1.38 6.41
C ILE A 44 12.34 -1.21 6.34
N PHE A 45 12.91 -1.40 5.15
CA PHE A 45 14.36 -1.34 4.94
C PHE A 45 14.87 0.09 4.81
N ASP A 46 14.11 0.98 4.12
CA ASP A 46 14.54 2.35 3.85
C ASP A 46 13.35 3.31 3.71
N SER A 47 13.40 4.42 4.45
CA SER A 47 12.36 5.47 4.39
C SER A 47 12.27 6.19 3.04
N ARG A 48 13.31 6.12 2.20
CA ARG A 48 13.29 6.72 0.85
C ARG A 48 12.22 6.12 -0.06
N PHE A 49 11.73 4.91 0.23
CA PHE A 49 10.66 4.26 -0.53
C PHE A 49 9.26 4.76 -0.18
N ILE A 50 9.07 5.46 0.93
CA ILE A 50 7.74 5.94 1.38
C ILE A 50 7.13 6.87 0.32
N LEU A 51 7.86 7.88 -0.12
CA LEU A 51 7.34 8.85 -1.10
C LEU A 51 7.06 8.21 -2.47
N PRO A 52 7.96 7.41 -3.08
CA PRO A 52 7.66 6.72 -4.33
C PRO A 52 6.42 5.84 -4.29
N LEU A 53 6.23 5.08 -3.22
CA LEU A 53 5.08 4.19 -3.08
C LEU A 53 3.78 4.98 -2.87
N THR A 54 3.83 6.06 -2.10
CA THR A 54 2.70 7.00 -1.96
C THR A 54 2.30 7.62 -3.30
N LEU A 55 3.28 8.09 -4.09
CA LEU A 55 3.03 8.62 -5.44
C LEU A 55 2.51 7.54 -6.39
N GLY A 56 3.02 6.31 -6.26
CA GLY A 56 2.52 5.15 -7.00
C GLY A 56 1.05 4.87 -6.70
N CYS A 57 0.68 4.87 -5.41
CA CYS A 57 -0.71 4.71 -4.98
C CYS A 57 -1.60 5.84 -5.50
N PHE A 58 -1.16 7.09 -5.40
CA PHE A 58 -1.88 8.25 -5.92
C PHE A 58 -2.16 8.11 -7.43
N LEU A 59 -1.12 7.84 -8.22
CA LEU A 59 -1.27 7.69 -9.66
C LEU A 59 -2.09 6.45 -10.06
N ALA A 60 -1.94 5.33 -9.34
CA ALA A 60 -2.72 4.13 -9.57
C ALA A 60 -4.21 4.40 -9.34
N ASN A 61 -4.58 5.04 -8.23
CA ASN A 61 -5.97 5.39 -7.93
C ASN A 61 -6.53 6.41 -8.92
N LEU A 62 -5.73 7.42 -9.31
CA LEU A 62 -6.13 8.41 -10.30
C LEU A 62 -6.36 7.78 -11.69
N LEU A 63 -5.43 6.96 -12.16
CA LEU A 63 -5.57 6.27 -13.44
C LEU A 63 -6.69 5.23 -13.39
N GLY A 64 -6.83 4.49 -12.28
CA GLY A 64 -7.93 3.57 -12.06
C GLY A 64 -9.29 4.27 -12.15
N LEU A 65 -9.41 5.48 -11.59
CA LEU A 65 -10.60 6.31 -11.69
C LEU A 65 -10.89 6.74 -13.14
N LEU A 66 -9.87 7.24 -13.85
CA LEU A 66 -9.98 7.67 -15.25
C LEU A 66 -10.32 6.52 -16.20
N MET A 67 -9.89 5.30 -15.88
CA MET A 67 -10.17 4.08 -16.65
C MET A 67 -11.49 3.40 -16.25
N GLY A 68 -12.22 3.93 -15.27
CA GLY A 68 -13.46 3.34 -14.76
C GLY A 68 -13.27 2.05 -13.95
N LEU A 69 -12.06 1.76 -13.49
CA LEU A 69 -11.74 0.62 -12.61
C LEU A 69 -12.00 0.93 -11.14
N ASN A 70 -11.72 2.17 -10.73
CA ASN A 70 -11.99 2.68 -9.39
C ASN A 70 -13.20 3.64 -9.47
N TYR A 71 -14.21 3.40 -8.64
CA TYR A 71 -15.41 4.24 -8.57
C TYR A 71 -15.36 5.26 -7.43
N LEU A 72 -14.36 5.17 -6.55
CA LEU A 72 -14.18 6.03 -5.39
C LEU A 72 -13.26 7.21 -5.74
N THR A 73 -13.84 8.38 -5.96
CA THR A 73 -13.08 9.59 -6.30
C THR A 73 -12.16 10.04 -5.15
N LEU A 74 -12.60 9.84 -3.91
CA LEU A 74 -11.85 10.22 -2.72
C LEU A 74 -10.70 9.26 -2.41
N ASP A 75 -10.75 8.02 -2.89
CA ASP A 75 -9.67 7.03 -2.71
C ASP A 75 -8.33 7.49 -3.32
N VAL A 76 -8.36 8.40 -4.30
CA VAL A 76 -7.15 9.04 -4.83
C VAL A 76 -6.39 9.76 -3.70
N ILE A 77 -7.10 10.38 -2.77
CA ILE A 77 -6.50 11.11 -1.64
C ILE A 77 -6.37 10.19 -0.42
N PHE A 78 -7.46 9.56 0.00
CA PHE A 78 -7.47 8.75 1.22
C PHE A 78 -6.59 7.51 1.11
N GLY A 79 -6.57 6.81 -0.03
CA GLY A 79 -5.66 5.70 -0.29
C GLY A 79 -4.20 6.12 -0.27
N SER A 80 -3.89 7.29 -0.85
CA SER A 80 -2.51 7.83 -0.82
C SER A 80 -2.08 8.23 0.58
N VAL A 81 -2.96 8.87 1.37
CA VAL A 81 -2.69 9.19 2.77
C VAL A 81 -2.50 7.93 3.60
N ALA A 82 -3.34 6.91 3.38
CA ALA A 82 -3.22 5.63 4.07
C ALA A 82 -1.88 4.95 3.78
N THR A 83 -1.47 4.89 2.50
CA THR A 83 -0.16 4.36 2.09
C THR A 83 1.00 5.15 2.71
N PHE A 84 0.91 6.49 2.71
CA PHE A 84 1.95 7.35 3.31
C PHE A 84 2.10 7.11 4.81
N VAL A 85 0.99 7.14 5.56
CA VAL A 85 0.97 6.88 7.01
C VAL A 85 1.47 5.48 7.31
N SER A 86 1.02 4.48 6.55
CA SER A 86 1.48 3.09 6.68
C SER A 86 2.97 2.98 6.50
N GLY A 87 3.54 3.60 5.45
CA GLY A 87 4.98 3.59 5.18
C GLY A 87 5.81 4.19 6.32
N ILE A 88 5.36 5.33 6.88
CA ILE A 88 6.03 5.95 8.04
C ILE A 88 6.00 5.02 9.25
N LEU A 89 4.84 4.43 9.54
CA LEU A 89 4.70 3.55 10.71
C LEU A 89 5.48 2.24 10.52
N MET A 90 5.47 1.65 9.31
CA MET A 90 6.30 0.48 8.99
C MET A 90 7.78 0.75 9.26
N TYR A 91 8.29 1.88 8.78
CA TYR A 91 9.67 2.30 9.02
C TYR A 91 9.94 2.55 10.51
N ARG A 92 9.01 3.18 11.23
CA ARG A 92 9.14 3.49 12.66
C ARG A 92 9.19 2.24 13.54
N PHE A 93 8.38 1.22 13.19
CA PHE A 93 8.28 -0.02 13.95
C PHE A 93 9.17 -1.17 13.42
N ARG A 94 10.04 -0.92 12.42
CA ARG A 94 10.91 -1.93 11.80
C ARG A 94 11.85 -2.66 12.76
N ASN A 95 12.14 -2.08 13.91
CA ASN A 95 13.03 -2.69 14.91
C ASN A 95 12.34 -3.75 15.76
N ILE A 96 11.00 -3.83 15.71
CA ILE A 96 10.21 -4.82 16.45
C ILE A 96 10.11 -6.08 15.60
N LYS A 97 10.89 -7.11 15.97
CA LYS A 97 10.98 -8.36 15.21
C LYS A 97 10.31 -9.51 15.95
N PHE A 98 9.55 -10.30 15.20
CA PHE A 98 9.03 -11.59 15.65
C PHE A 98 9.62 -12.69 14.78
N ARG A 99 10.33 -13.67 15.39
CA ARG A 99 11.07 -14.73 14.64
C ARG A 99 11.98 -14.19 13.53
N ASN A 100 12.76 -13.15 13.85
CA ASN A 100 13.68 -12.46 12.92
C ASN A 100 13.00 -11.81 11.69
N ARG A 101 11.70 -11.52 11.76
CA ARG A 101 10.94 -10.82 10.71
C ARG A 101 10.14 -9.67 11.33
N GLU A 102 9.95 -8.62 10.57
CA GLU A 102 9.22 -7.41 10.98
C GLU A 102 7.70 -7.58 10.76
N ILE A 103 7.13 -8.67 11.29
CA ILE A 103 5.72 -9.06 11.09
C ILE A 103 4.77 -7.94 11.53
N LEU A 104 5.06 -7.27 12.65
CA LEU A 104 4.25 -6.15 13.12
C LEU A 104 4.18 -5.04 12.07
N SER A 105 5.34 -4.69 11.48
CA SER A 105 5.39 -3.67 10.42
C SER A 105 4.58 -4.07 9.20
N MET A 106 4.57 -5.35 8.82
CA MET A 106 3.82 -5.86 7.69
C MET A 106 2.28 -5.86 7.90
N ILE A 107 1.81 -5.85 9.14
CA ILE A 107 0.39 -5.78 9.48
C ILE A 107 -0.14 -4.34 9.46
N ILE A 108 0.72 -3.35 9.62
CA ILE A 108 0.34 -1.93 9.71
C ILE A 108 -0.50 -1.47 8.51
N PRO A 109 -0.15 -1.76 7.24
CA PRO A 109 -0.99 -1.35 6.11
C PRO A 109 -2.42 -1.85 6.22
N GLY A 110 -2.61 -3.10 6.64
CA GLY A 110 -3.95 -3.67 6.85
C GLY A 110 -4.79 -2.88 7.87
N ILE A 111 -4.17 -2.47 8.97
CA ILE A 111 -4.87 -1.68 10.01
C ILE A 111 -5.20 -0.28 9.48
N ILE A 112 -4.22 0.41 8.90
CA ILE A 112 -4.37 1.82 8.47
C ILE A 112 -5.32 1.92 7.29
N ASN A 113 -5.15 1.11 6.24
CA ASN A 113 -6.06 1.06 5.10
C ASN A 113 -7.46 0.61 5.53
N GLY A 114 -7.56 -0.41 6.39
CA GLY A 114 -8.84 -0.86 6.96
C GLY A 114 -9.60 0.28 7.64
N ILE A 115 -8.91 1.12 8.42
CA ILE A 115 -9.55 2.27 9.08
C ILE A 115 -9.93 3.35 8.06
N ILE A 116 -8.97 3.84 7.27
CA ILE A 116 -9.15 5.02 6.41
C ILE A 116 -10.12 4.70 5.28
N ILE A 117 -9.86 3.63 4.53
CA ILE A 117 -10.70 3.25 3.39
C ILE A 117 -12.02 2.61 3.85
N GLY A 118 -12.00 1.91 5.00
CA GLY A 118 -13.23 1.37 5.61
C GLY A 118 -14.21 2.47 5.98
N ILE A 119 -13.74 3.60 6.52
CA ILE A 119 -14.57 4.79 6.77
C ILE A 119 -15.08 5.39 5.45
N GLU A 120 -14.20 5.54 4.46
CA GLU A 120 -14.57 6.07 3.15
C GLU A 120 -15.70 5.27 2.50
N LEU A 121 -15.55 3.93 2.42
CA LEU A 121 -16.55 3.04 1.87
C LEU A 121 -17.86 3.04 2.65
N ALA A 122 -17.79 3.07 3.98
CA ALA A 122 -18.98 3.16 4.82
C ALA A 122 -19.75 4.46 4.58
N LEU A 123 -19.06 5.59 4.44
CA LEU A 123 -19.68 6.88 4.12
C LEU A 123 -20.25 6.93 2.70
N TYR A 124 -19.55 6.31 1.73
CA TYR A 124 -20.00 6.26 0.33
C TYR A 124 -21.27 5.43 0.16
N THR A 125 -21.39 4.30 0.88
CA THR A 125 -22.51 3.36 0.74
C THR A 125 -23.72 3.69 1.61
N SER A 126 -23.52 4.44 2.69
CA SER A 126 -24.60 4.89 3.58
C SER A 126 -24.65 6.41 3.63
N ASN A 127 -25.84 6.99 3.57
CA ASN A 127 -26.03 8.44 3.73
C ASN A 127 -25.73 8.95 5.16
N GLY A 128 -24.85 8.26 5.91
CA GLY A 128 -24.46 8.59 7.26
C GLY A 128 -23.47 7.60 7.87
N VAL A 129 -23.07 7.80 9.12
CA VAL A 129 -22.13 6.92 9.82
C VAL A 129 -22.83 5.61 10.21
N ASN A 130 -22.45 4.50 9.58
CA ASN A 130 -22.96 3.16 9.91
C ASN A 130 -21.80 2.28 10.39
N ILE A 131 -21.76 2.02 11.70
CA ILE A 131 -20.69 1.23 12.34
C ILE A 131 -20.65 -0.21 11.81
N SER A 132 -21.78 -0.83 11.50
CA SER A 132 -21.82 -2.19 10.96
C SER A 132 -21.18 -2.26 9.58
N LEU A 133 -21.47 -1.31 8.70
CA LEU A 133 -20.83 -1.20 7.38
C LEU A 133 -19.33 -0.92 7.50
N PHE A 134 -18.94 0.00 8.39
CA PHE A 134 -17.52 0.28 8.64
C PHE A 134 -16.78 -1.00 9.07
N MET A 135 -17.30 -1.75 10.04
CA MET A 135 -16.66 -2.99 10.49
C MET A 135 -16.56 -4.03 9.37
N THR A 136 -17.58 -4.14 8.51
CA THR A 136 -17.57 -5.03 7.37
C THR A 136 -16.46 -4.66 6.38
N TYR A 137 -16.38 -3.38 5.98
CA TYR A 137 -15.35 -2.91 5.07
C TYR A 137 -13.95 -2.95 5.67
N PHE A 138 -13.82 -2.60 6.97
CA PHE A 138 -12.57 -2.75 7.69
C PHE A 138 -12.02 -4.18 7.58
N VAL A 139 -12.86 -5.19 7.86
CA VAL A 139 -12.44 -6.61 7.79
C VAL A 139 -12.05 -6.99 6.36
N TYR A 140 -12.83 -6.58 5.35
CA TYR A 140 -12.53 -6.90 3.95
C TYR A 140 -11.20 -6.31 3.50
N ILE A 141 -10.96 -5.02 3.77
CA ILE A 141 -9.72 -4.36 3.40
C ILE A 141 -8.56 -4.93 4.20
N PHE A 142 -8.73 -5.12 5.51
CA PHE A 142 -7.70 -5.70 6.36
C PHE A 142 -7.25 -7.07 5.83
N VAL A 143 -8.18 -7.95 5.47
CA VAL A 143 -7.86 -9.28 4.92
C VAL A 143 -7.15 -9.16 3.58
N GLY A 144 -7.62 -8.30 2.67
CA GLY A 144 -6.97 -8.06 1.38
C GLY A 144 -5.53 -7.56 1.53
N GLU A 145 -5.32 -6.60 2.43
CA GLU A 145 -3.99 -6.06 2.74
C GLU A 145 -3.07 -7.09 3.40
N ILE A 146 -3.56 -7.89 4.33
CA ILE A 146 -2.76 -8.97 4.95
C ILE A 146 -2.32 -10.01 3.91
N LEU A 147 -3.17 -10.36 2.96
CA LEU A 147 -2.78 -11.24 1.85
C LEU A 147 -1.65 -10.61 1.02
N SER A 148 -1.72 -9.32 0.75
CA SER A 148 -0.72 -8.61 -0.06
C SER A 148 0.56 -8.32 0.72
N THR A 149 0.47 -7.70 1.90
CA THR A 149 1.65 -7.20 2.62
C THR A 149 2.30 -8.22 3.52
N LEU A 150 1.51 -9.09 4.18
CA LEU A 150 2.06 -10.12 5.06
C LEU A 150 2.35 -11.41 4.30
N PHE A 151 1.36 -12.01 3.62
CA PHE A 151 1.53 -13.32 2.98
C PHE A 151 2.48 -13.24 1.79
N LEU A 152 2.20 -12.41 0.78
CA LEU A 152 3.12 -12.22 -0.34
C LEU A 152 4.41 -11.56 0.12
N GLY A 153 4.33 -10.68 1.11
CA GLY A 153 5.47 -10.03 1.70
C GLY A 153 6.47 -10.98 2.33
N LEU A 154 6.03 -12.00 3.04
CA LEU A 154 6.92 -13.02 3.60
C LEU A 154 7.59 -13.86 2.50
N LEU A 155 6.88 -14.14 1.40
CA LEU A 155 7.42 -14.84 0.25
C LEU A 155 8.50 -14.02 -0.47
N LEU A 156 8.26 -12.73 -0.65
CA LEU A 156 9.14 -11.80 -1.38
C LEU A 156 10.09 -11.02 -0.47
N TYR A 157 10.12 -11.32 0.83
CA TYR A 157 10.93 -10.59 1.80
C TYR A 157 12.41 -10.52 1.42
N LYS A 158 13.02 -11.68 1.14
CA LYS A 158 14.44 -11.76 0.81
C LYS A 158 14.78 -11.06 -0.51
N PRO A 159 14.08 -11.32 -1.63
CA PRO A 159 14.28 -10.54 -2.86
C PRO A 159 14.16 -9.03 -2.68
N LEU A 160 13.14 -8.56 -1.94
CA LEU A 160 12.95 -7.12 -1.71
C LEU A 160 14.04 -6.52 -0.81
N GLN A 161 14.51 -7.27 0.17
CA GLN A 161 15.65 -6.88 0.99
C GLN A 161 16.93 -6.74 0.15
N ASP A 162 17.22 -7.73 -0.71
CA ASP A 162 18.40 -7.71 -1.58
C ASP A 162 18.34 -6.53 -2.57
N ILE A 163 17.16 -6.23 -3.12
CA ILE A 163 16.93 -5.04 -3.96
C ILE A 163 17.20 -3.76 -3.17
N SER A 164 16.69 -3.65 -1.94
CA SER A 164 16.91 -2.47 -1.10
C SER A 164 18.39 -2.27 -0.79
N LEU A 165 19.13 -3.32 -0.47
CA LEU A 165 20.58 -3.26 -0.24
C LEU A 165 21.33 -2.83 -1.49
N TYR A 166 21.01 -3.40 -2.65
CA TYR A 166 21.62 -3.02 -3.93
C TYR A 166 21.38 -1.53 -4.26
N ILE A 167 20.17 -1.04 -4.00
CA ILE A 167 19.83 0.38 -4.21
C ILE A 167 20.65 1.25 -3.26
N ASN A 168 20.80 0.86 -2.00
CA ASN A 168 21.59 1.63 -1.02
C ASN A 168 23.08 1.72 -1.37
N GLU A 169 23.63 0.71 -2.05
CA GLU A 169 25.02 0.74 -2.50
C GLU A 169 25.23 1.59 -3.77
N LYS A 170 24.22 1.72 -4.61
CA LYS A 170 24.34 2.35 -5.94
C LYS A 170 23.84 3.80 -6.00
N PHE A 171 22.94 4.18 -5.09
CA PHE A 171 22.22 5.45 -5.07
C PHE A 171 22.40 6.20 -3.73
#